data_9802df7075e314cdc6e7f861de85541c
#
_entry.id   9802df7075e314cdc6e7f861de85541c
#
_cell.length_a   1.000
_cell.length_b   1.000
_cell.length_c   1.000
_cell.angle_alpha   90.00
_cell.angle_beta   90.00
_cell.angle_gamma   90.00
#
_symmetry.space_group_name_H-M   'P 1'
#
loop_
_entity.id
_entity.type
_entity.pdbx_description
1 polymer ?
#
loop_
_entity_poly.entity_id
_entity_poly.type
_entity_poly.pdbx_seq_one_letter_code
_entity_poly.pdbx_strand_id
1 'polypeptide(L)'
;LIEIFTNLIDNSIKYSDKNKEITITAKKDGEYNTVSVADQGIGIPKESIHRITERFFTVDPSKSRSVGGTGLGLAIVKHLVSQHRAEMHINSIENKGTTIDIKFNPL
;
A
#
# COMPACT_ATOMS: atom_id res chain seq x y z
N LEU A 1 -5.74 11.42 -7.12
CA LEU A 1 -4.47 10.69 -7.37
C LEU A 1 -3.40 11.00 -6.34
N ILE A 2 -3.20 12.27 -6.03
CA ILE A 2 -2.17 12.68 -5.05
C ILE A 2 -2.39 11.99 -3.70
N GLU A 3 -3.64 11.94 -3.24
CA GLU A 3 -3.96 11.32 -1.95
C GLU A 3 -3.66 9.82 -1.94
N ILE A 4 -3.92 9.13 -3.04
CA ILE A 4 -3.61 7.70 -3.15
C ILE A 4 -2.13 7.47 -2.90
N PHE A 5 -1.27 8.17 -3.64
CA PHE A 5 0.18 7.94 -3.56
C PHE A 5 0.78 8.50 -2.29
N THR A 6 0.28 9.61 -1.79
CA THR A 6 0.71 10.15 -0.50
C THR A 6 0.46 9.13 0.62
N ASN A 7 -0.72 8.52 0.64
CA ASN A 7 -1.05 7.51 1.65
C ASN A 7 -0.20 6.24 1.49
N LEU A 8 0.03 5.80 0.25
CA LEU A 8 0.85 4.60 0.01
C LEU A 8 2.30 4.82 0.43
N ILE A 9 2.88 5.96 0.07
CA ILE A 9 4.26 6.29 0.40
C ILE A 9 4.41 6.47 1.91
N ASP A 10 3.50 7.18 2.55
CA ASP A 10 3.51 7.38 3.99
C ASP A 10 3.44 6.05 4.74
N ASN A 11 2.59 5.15 4.28
CA ASN A 11 2.45 3.82 4.86
C ASN A 11 3.76 3.03 4.71
N SER A 12 4.40 3.09 3.55
CA SER A 12 5.68 2.42 3.31
C SER A 12 6.77 2.97 4.23
N ILE A 13 6.81 4.27 4.43
CA ILE A 13 7.78 4.92 5.34
C ILE A 13 7.54 4.44 6.77
N LYS A 14 6.29 4.42 7.22
CA LYS A 14 5.95 4.05 8.61
C LYS A 14 6.31 2.63 8.95
N TYR A 15 6.20 1.71 8.00
CA TYR A 15 6.39 0.29 8.27
C TYR A 15 7.69 -0.29 7.72
N SER A 16 8.61 0.57 7.30
CA SER A 16 9.95 0.16 6.87
C SER A 16 11.00 0.68 7.85
N ASP A 17 12.04 -0.11 8.06
CA ASP A 17 13.16 0.30 8.89
C ASP A 17 14.05 1.30 8.16
N LYS A 18 14.91 1.99 8.91
CA LYS A 18 15.92 2.87 8.34
C LYS A 18 16.80 2.10 7.36
N ASN A 19 17.23 2.78 6.33
CA ASN A 19 18.12 2.23 5.29
C ASN A 19 17.46 1.19 4.38
N LYS A 20 16.14 1.01 4.49
CA LYS A 20 15.40 0.18 3.53
C LYS A 20 14.92 1.04 2.37
N GLU A 21 14.82 0.44 1.21
CA GLU A 21 14.41 1.14 0.00
C GLU A 21 12.90 1.14 -0.17
N ILE A 22 12.40 2.27 -0.67
CA ILE A 22 11.02 2.38 -1.17
C ILE A 22 11.15 2.69 -2.65
N THR A 23 10.60 1.82 -3.48
CA THR A 23 10.72 1.94 -4.94
C THR A 23 9.36 2.26 -5.54
N ILE A 24 9.30 3.30 -6.34
CA ILE A 24 8.08 3.70 -7.05
C ILE A 24 8.34 3.47 -8.53
N THR A 25 7.48 2.68 -9.16
CA THR A 25 7.63 2.31 -10.56
C THR A 25 6.35 2.64 -11.32
N ALA A 26 6.49 3.26 -12.47
CA ALA A 26 5.36 3.50 -13.37
C ALA A 26 5.58 2.68 -14.63
N LYS A 27 4.56 1.95 -15.04
CA LYS A 27 4.65 1.06 -16.19
C LYS A 27 3.40 1.19 -17.04
N LYS A 28 3.58 1.22 -18.35
CA LYS A 28 2.48 1.18 -19.30
C LYS A 28 2.40 -0.24 -19.87
N ASP A 29 1.23 -0.85 -19.76
CA ASP A 29 0.97 -2.19 -20.26
C ASP A 29 -0.26 -2.15 -21.16
N GLY A 30 0.00 -2.09 -22.48
CA GLY A 30 -1.07 -1.84 -23.44
C GLY A 30 -1.68 -0.48 -23.22
N GLU A 31 -2.99 -0.43 -22.97
CA GLU A 31 -3.71 0.81 -22.70
C GLU A 31 -3.79 1.14 -21.20
N TYR A 32 -3.31 0.24 -20.35
CA TYR A 32 -3.35 0.41 -18.91
C TYR A 32 -2.06 1.05 -18.39
N ASN A 33 -2.20 1.85 -17.36
CA ASN A 33 -1.05 2.41 -16.65
C ASN A 33 -1.04 1.85 -15.24
N THR A 34 0.09 1.28 -14.84
CA THR A 34 0.26 0.71 -13.50
C THR A 34 1.33 1.48 -12.76
N VAL A 35 1.02 1.91 -11.55
CA VAL A 35 1.99 2.52 -10.66
C VAL A 35 2.13 1.63 -9.44
N SER A 36 3.37 1.27 -9.12
CA SER A 36 3.68 0.36 -8.02
C SER A 36 4.48 1.07 -6.95
N VAL A 37 4.14 0.83 -5.70
CA VAL A 37 4.92 1.29 -4.55
C VAL A 37 5.37 0.05 -3.81
N ALA A 38 6.68 -0.19 -3.82
CA ALA A 38 7.29 -1.35 -3.20
C ALA A 38 8.15 -0.94 -2.01
N ASP A 39 8.05 -1.65 -0.91
CA ASP A 39 8.89 -1.42 0.26
C ASP A 39 9.57 -2.71 0.71
N GLN A 40 10.57 -2.54 1.59
CA GLN A 40 11.29 -3.65 2.22
C GLN A 40 10.94 -3.70 3.70
N GLY A 41 9.69 -3.43 4.03
CA GLY A 41 9.23 -3.36 5.40
C GLY A 41 8.88 -4.70 6.02
N ILE A 42 8.04 -4.65 7.04
CA ILE A 42 7.68 -5.85 7.81
C ILE A 42 6.83 -6.85 7.02
N GLY A 43 6.27 -6.43 5.91
CA GLY A 43 5.37 -7.26 5.15
C GLY A 43 4.03 -7.46 5.86
N ILE A 44 3.18 -8.28 5.26
CA ILE A 44 1.85 -8.55 5.78
C ILE A 44 1.67 -10.05 5.86
N PRO A 45 1.28 -10.59 7.02
CA PRO A 45 0.96 -12.01 7.13
C PRO A 45 -0.13 -12.38 6.13
N LYS A 46 0.00 -13.54 5.51
CA LYS A 46 -0.92 -14.01 4.49
C LYS A 46 -2.38 -13.96 4.94
N GLU A 47 -2.63 -14.34 6.19
CA GLU A 47 -3.97 -14.36 6.77
C GLU A 47 -4.56 -12.96 6.98
N SER A 48 -3.73 -11.92 6.96
CA SER A 48 -4.18 -10.55 7.18
C SER A 48 -4.42 -9.76 5.89
N ILE A 49 -3.96 -10.26 4.74
CA ILE A 49 -4.02 -9.52 3.47
C ILE A 49 -5.44 -9.07 3.13
N HIS A 50 -6.44 -9.90 3.39
CA HIS A 50 -7.84 -9.56 3.10
C HIS A 50 -8.40 -8.47 4.02
N ARG A 51 -7.74 -8.21 5.15
CA ARG A 51 -8.25 -7.28 6.17
C ARG A 51 -7.54 -5.95 6.23
N ILE A 52 -6.37 -5.82 5.60
CA ILE A 52 -5.55 -4.62 5.75
C ILE A 52 -6.18 -3.35 5.18
N THR A 53 -7.21 -3.48 4.35
CA THR A 53 -7.96 -2.34 3.84
C THR A 53 -9.20 -2.04 4.67
N GLU A 54 -9.47 -2.80 5.73
CA GLU A 54 -10.55 -2.50 6.66
C GLU A 54 -10.16 -1.31 7.54
N ARG A 55 -11.13 -0.46 7.85
CA ARG A 55 -10.90 0.70 8.72
C ARG A 55 -10.38 0.24 10.08
N PHE A 56 -9.36 0.92 10.57
CA PHE A 56 -8.75 0.69 11.88
C PHE A 56 -8.08 -0.68 12.07
N PHE A 57 -8.02 -1.51 11.02
CA PHE A 57 -7.29 -2.75 11.12
C PHE A 57 -5.79 -2.48 11.06
N THR A 58 -5.03 -3.09 11.96
CA THR A 58 -3.57 -3.12 11.89
C THR A 58 -3.10 -4.53 12.20
N VAL A 59 -2.00 -4.96 11.55
CA VAL A 59 -1.42 -6.27 11.81
C VAL A 59 -0.78 -6.30 13.19
N ASP A 60 -0.11 -5.22 13.58
CA ASP A 60 0.55 -5.08 14.87
C ASP A 60 0.17 -3.73 15.49
N PRO A 61 -0.81 -3.72 16.41
CA PRO A 61 -1.25 -2.48 17.05
C PRO A 61 -0.12 -1.73 17.77
N SER A 62 0.83 -2.45 18.35
CA SER A 62 1.97 -1.87 19.04
C SER A 62 2.86 -1.10 18.05
N LYS A 63 3.20 -1.71 16.93
CA LYS A 63 4.00 -1.08 15.87
C LYS A 63 3.25 0.12 15.29
N SER A 64 1.96 -0.04 15.04
CA SER A 64 1.13 1.04 14.50
C SER A 64 1.16 2.27 15.41
N ARG A 65 0.99 2.08 16.71
CA ARG A 65 1.05 3.20 17.68
C ARG A 65 2.42 3.88 17.69
N SER A 66 3.49 3.09 17.63
CA SER A 66 4.85 3.64 17.71
C SER A 66 5.22 4.49 16.50
N VAL A 67 4.62 4.23 15.34
CA VAL A 67 4.88 5.01 14.10
C VAL A 67 3.78 6.03 13.79
N GLY A 68 2.78 6.16 14.67
CA GLY A 68 1.68 7.09 14.47
C GLY A 68 0.64 6.62 13.49
N GLY A 69 0.53 5.31 13.27
CA GLY A 69 -0.47 4.74 12.37
C GLY A 69 -1.87 4.79 12.95
N THR A 70 -2.87 5.05 12.12
CA THR A 70 -4.27 5.15 12.50
C THR A 70 -5.12 3.95 12.06
N GLY A 71 -4.58 3.12 11.18
CA GLY A 71 -5.35 2.04 10.57
C GLY A 71 -6.32 2.50 9.50
N LEU A 72 -6.19 3.74 9.03
CA LEU A 72 -7.09 4.31 8.02
C LEU A 72 -6.45 4.46 6.64
N GLY A 73 -5.12 4.50 6.55
CA GLY A 73 -4.42 4.81 5.29
C GLY A 73 -4.82 3.93 4.12
N LEU A 74 -4.79 2.62 4.29
CA LEU A 74 -5.12 1.69 3.19
C LEU A 74 -6.62 1.64 2.91
N ALA A 75 -7.47 1.87 3.91
CA ALA A 75 -8.92 1.98 3.70
C ALA A 75 -9.24 3.19 2.83
N ILE A 76 -8.58 4.31 3.07
CA ILE A 76 -8.72 5.53 2.27
C ILE A 76 -8.24 5.25 0.83
N VAL A 77 -7.09 4.61 0.68
CA VAL A 77 -6.54 4.26 -0.64
C VAL A 77 -7.54 3.39 -1.42
N LYS A 78 -8.08 2.36 -0.78
CA LYS A 78 -9.05 1.48 -1.43
C LYS A 78 -10.27 2.25 -1.93
N HIS A 79 -10.78 3.16 -1.11
CA HIS A 79 -11.93 3.98 -1.48
C HIS A 79 -11.62 4.88 -2.68
N LEU A 80 -10.48 5.56 -2.65
CA LEU A 80 -10.06 6.45 -3.74
C LEU A 80 -9.79 5.70 -5.04
N VAL A 81 -9.16 4.53 -4.95
CA VAL A 81 -8.93 3.65 -6.11
C VAL A 81 -10.26 3.28 -6.75
N SER A 82 -11.24 2.91 -5.93
CA SER A 82 -12.58 2.58 -6.40
C SER A 82 -13.25 3.77 -7.10
N GLN A 83 -13.11 4.99 -6.56
CA GLN A 83 -13.65 6.20 -7.18
C GLN A 83 -13.03 6.49 -8.54
N HIS A 84 -11.77 6.16 -8.73
CA HIS A 84 -11.08 6.33 -10.00
C HIS A 84 -11.29 5.16 -10.96
N ARG A 85 -12.10 4.18 -10.59
CA ARG A 85 -12.33 2.95 -11.36
C ARG A 85 -11.03 2.23 -11.66
N ALA A 86 -10.07 2.33 -10.75
CA ALA A 86 -8.79 1.65 -10.84
C ALA A 86 -8.84 0.34 -10.06
N GLU A 87 -7.80 -0.47 -10.20
CA GLU A 87 -7.65 -1.71 -9.45
C GLU A 87 -6.43 -1.62 -8.55
N MET A 88 -6.54 -2.21 -7.37
CA MET A 88 -5.44 -2.30 -6.43
C MET A 88 -5.09 -3.76 -6.19
N HIS A 89 -3.80 -4.08 -6.32
CA HIS A 89 -3.28 -5.42 -6.06
C HIS A 89 -2.19 -5.33 -5.01
N ILE A 90 -2.25 -6.19 -4.01
CA ILE A 90 -1.30 -6.20 -2.91
C ILE A 90 -0.55 -7.52 -2.92
N ASN A 91 0.78 -7.45 -3.03
CA ASN A 91 1.66 -8.59 -2.95
C ASN A 91 2.60 -8.37 -1.77
N SER A 92 2.63 -9.28 -0.82
CA SER A 92 3.43 -9.10 0.38
C SER A 92 3.97 -10.43 0.87
N ILE A 93 5.19 -10.37 1.42
CA ILE A 93 5.82 -11.51 2.08
C ILE A 93 6.25 -11.01 3.45
N GLU A 94 5.76 -11.66 4.49
CA GLU A 94 6.06 -11.30 5.87
C GLU A 94 7.57 -11.25 6.10
N ASN A 95 8.05 -10.20 6.74
CA ASN A 95 9.46 -9.92 7.02
C ASN A 95 10.33 -9.62 5.79
N LYS A 96 9.72 -9.47 4.62
CA LYS A 96 10.46 -9.11 3.39
C LYS A 96 10.00 -7.81 2.77
N GLY A 97 8.70 -7.57 2.75
CA GLY A 97 8.19 -6.32 2.23
C GLY A 97 6.84 -6.45 1.53
N THR A 98 6.37 -5.33 1.02
CA THR A 98 5.06 -5.22 0.39
C THR A 98 5.17 -4.42 -0.91
N THR A 99 4.47 -4.87 -1.93
CA THR A 99 4.30 -4.13 -3.18
C THR A 99 2.81 -3.91 -3.40
N ILE A 100 2.43 -2.65 -3.61
CA ILE A 100 1.04 -2.29 -3.91
C ILE A 100 1.00 -1.71 -5.31
N ASP A 101 0.24 -2.35 -6.19
CA ASP A 101 0.08 -1.94 -7.59
C ASP A 101 -1.27 -1.29 -7.76
N ILE A 102 -1.30 -0.11 -8.38
CA ILE A 102 -2.53 0.56 -8.77
C ILE A 102 -2.58 0.56 -10.29
N LYS A 103 -3.57 -0.13 -10.84
CA LYS A 103 -3.76 -0.24 -12.29
C LYS A 103 -4.90 0.66 -12.71
N PHE A 104 -4.58 1.63 -13.55
CA PHE A 104 -5.56 2.60 -14.07
C PHE A 104 -6.07 2.13 -15.42
N ASN A 105 -7.38 2.20 -15.59
CA ASN A 105 -8.01 1.90 -16.86
C ASN A 105 -7.71 3.01 -17.88
N PRO A 106 -7.74 2.68 -19.19
CA PRO A 106 -7.60 3.71 -20.21
C PRO A 106 -8.73 4.74 -20.13
N LEU A 107 -8.41 5.94 -20.54
CA LEU A 107 -9.40 7.03 -20.60
C LEU A 107 -10.40 6.83 -21.74
#